data_55ad0fe2be14302c56a1ad90f302d611
#
_entry.id   55ad0fe2be14302c56a1ad90f302d611
#
_cell.length_a   1.000
_cell.length_b   1.000
_cell.length_c   1.000
_cell.angle_alpha   90.00
_cell.angle_beta   90.00
_cell.angle_gamma   90.00
#
_symmetry.space_group_name_H-M   'P 1'
#
loop_
_entity.id
_entity.type
_entity.pdbx_description
1 polymer ?
#
loop_
_entity_poly.entity_id
_entity_poly.type
_entity_poly.pdbx_seq_one_letter_code
_entity_poly.pdbx_strand_id
1 'polypeptide(L)'
;MLKKQIAIFNIISYILIGWVFYYRFNKDKSNGRLLMKRRWQDIISNNIKNIFDKFIINGDIKKNNKVNLLISNHISGIDIIIIIAILNHFNIRDWYFVLKDSLVKIPIFGSLLQDEIKLTRNWEQDEKLLETQLKRINKGTIIIYPEGTRYNNEKHKKTFDFCYQNKLPIYNYTLAPKARGFHIMYKILKENNTLGNIYDLTLIMPKFINRNINPFNFESFGNIHIFIEEMKL
;
A
#
# COMPACT_ATOMS: atom_id res chain seq x y z
N MET A 1 14.07 -1.38 22.31
CA MET A 1 14.32 -2.56 21.46
C MET A 1 13.26 -3.65 21.66
N LEU A 2 13.04 -4.16 22.86
CA LEU A 2 12.07 -5.25 23.14
C LEU A 2 10.62 -4.96 22.68
N LYS A 3 10.07 -3.76 22.97
CA LYS A 3 8.70 -3.39 22.55
C LYS A 3 8.50 -3.46 21.04
N LYS A 4 9.50 -3.07 20.26
CA LYS A 4 9.46 -3.14 18.80
C LYS A 4 9.51 -4.58 18.30
N GLN A 5 10.34 -5.43 18.88
CA GLN A 5 10.41 -6.85 18.55
C GLN A 5 9.07 -7.54 18.81
N ILE A 6 8.46 -7.26 19.96
CA ILE A 6 7.12 -7.76 20.31
C ILE A 6 6.08 -7.27 19.30
N ALA A 7 6.10 -5.99 18.91
CA ALA A 7 5.17 -5.42 17.95
C ALA A 7 5.27 -6.12 16.58
N ILE A 8 6.48 -6.30 16.06
CA ILE A 8 6.72 -6.99 14.79
C ILE A 8 6.31 -8.46 14.90
N PHE A 9 6.67 -9.13 16.00
CA PHE A 9 6.26 -10.50 16.25
C PHE A 9 4.74 -10.66 16.28
N ASN A 10 4.01 -9.76 16.95
CA ASN A 10 2.54 -9.77 16.99
C ASN A 10 1.93 -9.63 15.61
N ILE A 11 2.47 -8.74 14.76
CA ILE A 11 1.97 -8.54 13.39
C ILE A 11 2.21 -9.78 12.52
N ILE A 12 3.38 -10.38 12.61
CA ILE A 12 3.74 -11.57 11.81
C ILE A 12 3.00 -12.81 12.31
N SER A 13 3.00 -13.06 13.62
CA SER A 13 2.36 -14.24 14.21
C SER A 13 0.86 -14.25 13.94
N TYR A 14 0.21 -13.08 13.93
CA TYR A 14 -1.20 -13.01 13.56
C TYR A 14 -1.45 -13.44 12.11
N ILE A 15 -0.56 -13.10 11.18
CA ILE A 15 -0.69 -13.56 9.79
C ILE A 15 -0.62 -15.09 9.75
N LEU A 16 0.32 -15.70 10.45
CA LEU A 16 0.51 -17.15 10.48
C LEU A 16 -0.67 -17.88 11.17
N ILE A 17 -1.04 -17.43 12.36
CA ILE A 17 -2.14 -18.01 13.13
C ILE A 17 -3.46 -17.81 12.37
N GLY A 18 -3.70 -16.60 11.88
CA GLY A 18 -4.90 -16.29 11.11
C GLY A 18 -5.02 -17.14 9.84
N TRP A 19 -3.89 -17.41 9.16
CA TRP A 19 -3.87 -18.29 7.99
C TRP A 19 -4.30 -19.73 8.36
N VAL A 20 -3.78 -20.30 9.46
CA VAL A 20 -4.16 -21.64 9.96
C VAL A 20 -5.66 -21.69 10.25
N PHE A 21 -6.18 -20.71 11.00
CA PHE A 21 -7.61 -20.63 11.30
C PHE A 21 -8.48 -20.48 10.07
N TYR A 22 -8.07 -19.63 9.13
CA TYR A 22 -8.76 -19.41 7.89
C TYR A 22 -8.88 -20.68 7.03
N TYR A 23 -7.77 -21.41 6.85
CA TYR A 23 -7.78 -22.63 6.04
C TYR A 23 -8.45 -23.81 6.74
N ARG A 24 -8.33 -23.91 8.07
CA ARG A 24 -8.79 -25.08 8.82
C ARG A 24 -10.27 -25.01 9.20
N PHE A 25 -10.78 -23.83 9.52
CA PHE A 25 -12.07 -23.71 10.20
C PHE A 25 -13.13 -22.90 9.42
N ASN A 26 -12.80 -22.20 8.37
CA ASN A 26 -13.74 -21.32 7.70
C ASN A 26 -14.31 -21.94 6.41
N LYS A 27 -15.63 -22.23 6.41
CA LYS A 27 -16.35 -22.72 5.22
C LYS A 27 -16.50 -21.59 4.17
N ASP A 28 -16.72 -20.34 4.61
CA ASP A 28 -16.78 -19.16 3.75
C ASP A 28 -15.43 -18.45 3.73
N LYS A 29 -14.64 -18.77 2.71
CA LYS A 29 -13.28 -18.22 2.56
C LYS A 29 -13.24 -16.71 2.31
N SER A 30 -14.28 -16.11 1.72
CA SER A 30 -14.33 -14.67 1.46
C SER A 30 -14.53 -13.88 2.76
N ASN A 31 -15.53 -14.22 3.53
CA ASN A 31 -15.78 -13.58 4.82
C ASN A 31 -14.64 -13.81 5.81
N GLY A 32 -14.00 -14.98 5.77
CA GLY A 32 -12.83 -15.27 6.58
C GLY A 32 -11.66 -14.34 6.28
N ARG A 33 -11.34 -14.10 4.99
CA ARG A 33 -10.29 -13.16 4.59
C ARG A 33 -10.60 -11.73 5.02
N LEU A 34 -11.82 -11.28 4.83
CA LEU A 34 -12.24 -9.94 5.24
C LEU A 34 -12.08 -9.73 6.75
N LEU A 35 -12.52 -10.70 7.55
CA LEU A 35 -12.36 -10.64 8.99
C LEU A 35 -10.89 -10.61 9.42
N MET A 36 -10.05 -11.44 8.81
CA MET A 36 -8.61 -11.45 9.06
C MET A 36 -7.97 -10.11 8.70
N LYS A 37 -8.31 -9.56 7.54
CA LYS A 37 -7.82 -8.27 7.06
C LYS A 37 -8.13 -7.14 8.05
N ARG A 38 -9.36 -7.08 8.55
CA ARG A 38 -9.80 -6.09 9.54
C ARG A 38 -9.08 -6.26 10.88
N ARG A 39 -8.95 -7.48 11.36
CA ARG A 39 -8.21 -7.76 12.60
C ARG A 39 -6.72 -7.47 12.47
N TRP A 40 -6.13 -7.78 11.33
CA TRP A 40 -4.74 -7.44 11.04
C TRP A 40 -4.52 -5.93 11.05
N GLN A 41 -5.45 -5.17 10.49
CA GLN A 41 -5.45 -3.70 10.55
C GLN A 41 -5.47 -3.19 12.00
N ASP A 42 -6.29 -3.78 12.88
CA ASP A 42 -6.32 -3.40 14.30
C ASP A 42 -5.00 -3.72 15.01
N ILE A 43 -4.43 -4.89 14.76
CA ILE A 43 -3.14 -5.30 15.35
C ILE A 43 -2.02 -4.37 14.89
N ILE A 44 -1.95 -4.05 13.61
CA ILE A 44 -0.97 -3.09 13.08
C ILE A 44 -1.11 -1.76 13.81
N SER A 45 -2.32 -1.21 13.88
CA SER A 45 -2.59 0.10 14.46
C SER A 45 -2.25 0.17 15.94
N ASN A 46 -2.51 -0.90 16.68
CA ASN A 46 -2.17 -0.99 18.10
C ASN A 46 -0.66 -1.10 18.35
N ASN A 47 0.09 -1.61 17.36
CA ASN A 47 1.53 -1.84 17.50
C ASN A 47 2.39 -0.79 16.79
N ILE A 48 1.83 0.05 15.92
CA ILE A 48 2.60 1.00 15.09
C ILE A 48 3.43 1.98 15.93
N LYS A 49 2.90 2.44 17.06
CA LYS A 49 3.59 3.35 18.00
C LYS A 49 4.81 2.71 18.69
N ASN A 50 4.90 1.38 18.68
CA ASN A 50 6.06 0.67 19.21
C ASN A 50 7.14 0.46 18.14
N ILE A 51 6.79 0.66 16.87
CA ILE A 51 7.70 0.50 15.72
C ILE A 51 8.41 1.81 15.40
N PHE A 52 7.68 2.93 15.47
CA PHE A 52 8.20 4.27 15.19
C PHE A 52 8.29 5.11 16.47
N ASP A 53 9.27 6.00 16.55
CA ASP A 53 9.43 6.92 17.69
C ASP A 53 8.30 7.96 17.68
N LYS A 54 7.99 8.51 16.50
CA LYS A 54 6.86 9.41 16.29
C LYS A 54 6.16 9.07 14.98
N PHE A 55 4.85 9.17 15.00
CA PHE A 55 3.96 8.94 13.86
C PHE A 55 3.15 10.22 13.65
N ILE A 56 3.60 11.06 12.70
CA ILE A 56 3.09 12.42 12.51
C ILE A 56 2.30 12.45 11.20
N ILE A 57 1.00 12.75 11.30
CA ILE A 57 0.09 12.82 10.14
C ILE A 57 -0.32 14.27 9.93
N ASN A 58 -0.15 14.76 8.69
CA ASN A 58 -0.60 16.06 8.22
C ASN A 58 -1.59 15.84 7.07
N GLY A 59 -2.80 16.35 7.19
CA GLY A 59 -3.89 16.11 6.26
C GLY A 59 -4.88 15.06 6.73
N ASP A 60 -5.86 14.75 5.91
CA ASP A 60 -6.93 13.80 6.22
C ASP A 60 -7.35 12.98 4.98
N ILE A 61 -8.05 11.86 5.23
CA ILE A 61 -8.72 11.07 4.20
C ILE A 61 -10.19 10.97 4.57
N LYS A 62 -11.04 11.59 3.77
CA LYS A 62 -12.49 11.58 3.99
C LYS A 62 -13.09 10.25 3.59
N LYS A 63 -13.81 9.64 4.52
CA LYS A 63 -14.62 8.47 4.22
C LYS A 63 -15.80 8.88 3.33
N ASN A 64 -16.03 8.14 2.26
CA ASN A 64 -17.19 8.30 1.40
C ASN A 64 -17.76 6.93 0.99
N ASN A 65 -18.85 6.93 0.24
CA ASN A 65 -19.50 5.71 -0.23
C ASN A 65 -19.03 5.30 -1.65
N LYS A 66 -17.94 5.87 -2.12
CA LYS A 66 -17.30 5.57 -3.40
C LYS A 66 -15.90 5.00 -3.20
N VAL A 67 -15.18 4.82 -4.29
CA VAL A 67 -13.81 4.31 -4.31
C VAL A 67 -12.84 5.48 -4.33
N ASN A 68 -12.08 5.68 -3.26
CA ASN A 68 -10.97 6.61 -3.25
C ASN A 68 -9.74 6.01 -3.93
N LEU A 69 -8.96 6.83 -4.62
CA LEU A 69 -7.62 6.49 -5.09
C LEU A 69 -6.59 7.15 -4.17
N LEU A 70 -5.68 6.37 -3.61
CA LEU A 70 -4.57 6.83 -2.80
C LEU A 70 -3.26 6.53 -3.53
N ILE A 71 -2.57 7.57 -3.92
CA ILE A 71 -1.25 7.50 -4.55
C ILE A 71 -0.21 7.63 -3.44
N SER A 72 0.80 6.78 -3.41
CA SER A 72 1.90 6.91 -2.44
C SER A 72 3.25 6.65 -3.08
N ASN A 73 4.29 7.32 -2.57
CA ASN A 73 5.67 6.95 -2.84
C ASN A 73 6.00 5.60 -2.19
N HIS A 74 7.00 4.89 -2.72
CA HIS A 74 7.34 3.53 -2.28
C HIS A 74 8.78 3.42 -1.78
N ILE A 75 8.96 3.61 -0.47
CA ILE A 75 10.27 3.67 0.16
C ILE A 75 10.75 2.26 0.55
N SER A 76 9.88 1.45 1.16
CA SER A 76 10.29 0.16 1.73
C SER A 76 9.15 -0.87 1.78
N GLY A 77 9.46 -2.09 2.24
CA GLY A 77 8.44 -3.13 2.44
C GLY A 77 7.47 -2.86 3.58
N ILE A 78 7.79 -1.93 4.50
CA ILE A 78 6.92 -1.58 5.63
C ILE A 78 5.88 -0.50 5.30
N ASP A 79 5.94 0.11 4.10
CA ASP A 79 4.99 1.12 3.67
C ASP A 79 3.54 0.61 3.74
N ILE A 80 3.33 -0.67 3.42
CA ILE A 80 2.02 -1.33 3.53
C ILE A 80 1.50 -1.25 4.97
N ILE A 81 2.33 -1.56 5.97
CA ILE A 81 1.96 -1.52 7.38
C ILE A 81 1.62 -0.09 7.81
N ILE A 82 2.41 0.88 7.35
CA ILE A 82 2.21 2.31 7.63
C ILE A 82 0.87 2.77 7.05
N ILE A 83 0.61 2.49 5.78
CA ILE A 83 -0.63 2.90 5.12
C ILE A 83 -1.84 2.22 5.77
N ILE A 84 -1.76 0.95 6.13
CA ILE A 84 -2.85 0.27 6.85
C ILE A 84 -3.14 0.95 8.19
N ALA A 85 -2.11 1.40 8.93
CA ALA A 85 -2.30 2.14 10.18
C ALA A 85 -2.95 3.51 9.94
N ILE A 86 -2.55 4.21 8.86
CA ILE A 86 -3.17 5.49 8.45
C ILE A 86 -4.65 5.29 8.11
N LEU A 87 -4.97 4.30 7.30
CA LEU A 87 -6.36 3.99 6.94
C LEU A 87 -7.21 3.67 8.16
N ASN A 88 -6.65 2.95 9.14
CA ASN A 88 -7.32 2.69 10.40
C ASN A 88 -7.54 3.96 11.23
N HIS A 89 -6.57 4.87 11.25
CA HIS A 89 -6.70 6.17 11.91
C HIS A 89 -7.89 6.97 11.38
N PHE A 90 -8.15 6.92 10.08
CA PHE A 90 -9.29 7.56 9.42
C PHE A 90 -10.55 6.65 9.35
N ASN A 91 -10.61 5.55 10.09
CA ASN A 91 -11.73 4.59 10.10
C ASN A 91 -12.08 4.00 8.72
N ILE A 92 -11.09 3.84 7.85
CA ILE A 92 -11.23 3.22 6.53
C ILE A 92 -10.92 1.73 6.68
N ARG A 93 -11.94 0.88 6.49
CA ARG A 93 -11.84 -0.58 6.68
C ARG A 93 -11.80 -1.37 5.37
N ASP A 94 -12.30 -0.78 4.31
CA ASP A 94 -12.32 -1.39 2.98
C ASP A 94 -11.19 -0.76 2.15
N TRP A 95 -10.13 -1.52 1.90
CA TRP A 95 -8.95 -1.05 1.18
C TRP A 95 -8.35 -2.15 0.31
N TYR A 96 -7.71 -1.76 -0.79
CA TYR A 96 -7.15 -2.66 -1.80
C TYR A 96 -5.80 -2.12 -2.27
N PHE A 97 -4.75 -2.93 -2.17
CA PHE A 97 -3.45 -2.58 -2.75
C PHE A 97 -3.37 -3.05 -4.20
N VAL A 98 -2.77 -2.21 -5.03
CA VAL A 98 -2.34 -2.63 -6.37
C VAL A 98 -0.98 -3.29 -6.26
N LEU A 99 -0.91 -4.57 -6.61
CA LEU A 99 0.30 -5.37 -6.43
C LEU A 99 0.60 -6.28 -7.62
N LYS A 100 1.83 -6.79 -7.66
CA LYS A 100 2.25 -7.74 -8.69
C LYS A 100 1.58 -9.11 -8.46
N ASP A 101 1.02 -9.72 -9.51
CA ASP A 101 0.34 -11.03 -9.44
C ASP A 101 1.21 -12.12 -8.79
N SER A 102 2.53 -12.11 -9.03
CA SER A 102 3.41 -13.11 -8.42
C SER A 102 3.42 -13.12 -6.88
N LEU A 103 2.96 -12.05 -6.21
CA LEU A 103 2.90 -11.99 -4.76
C LEU A 103 1.80 -12.87 -4.18
N VAL A 104 0.70 -13.09 -4.92
CA VAL A 104 -0.37 -14.01 -4.48
C VAL A 104 0.04 -15.48 -4.54
N LYS A 105 1.16 -15.79 -5.17
CA LYS A 105 1.73 -17.14 -5.25
C LYS A 105 2.63 -17.48 -4.05
N ILE A 106 2.94 -16.48 -3.21
CA ILE A 106 3.75 -16.70 -1.99
C ILE A 106 2.91 -17.52 -1.00
N PRO A 107 3.41 -18.66 -0.52
CA PRO A 107 2.69 -19.46 0.47
C PRO A 107 2.28 -18.62 1.69
N ILE A 108 1.12 -18.92 2.26
CA ILE A 108 0.55 -18.24 3.43
C ILE A 108 0.18 -16.78 3.12
N PHE A 109 1.17 -15.92 2.81
CA PHE A 109 0.98 -14.49 2.57
C PHE A 109 0.08 -14.22 1.36
N GLY A 110 0.29 -14.95 0.26
CA GLY A 110 -0.50 -14.78 -0.96
C GLY A 110 -1.99 -15.08 -0.77
N SER A 111 -2.36 -15.92 0.19
CA SER A 111 -3.77 -16.19 0.49
C SER A 111 -4.51 -14.95 1.02
N LEU A 112 -3.82 -14.06 1.74
CA LEU A 112 -4.36 -12.80 2.25
C LEU A 112 -4.52 -11.75 1.15
N LEU A 113 -3.78 -11.90 0.06
CA LEU A 113 -3.73 -10.96 -1.06
C LEU A 113 -4.70 -11.33 -2.19
N GLN A 114 -5.56 -12.35 -2.01
CA GLN A 114 -6.46 -12.82 -3.07
C GLN A 114 -7.47 -11.76 -3.51
N ASP A 115 -7.89 -10.89 -2.62
CA ASP A 115 -8.89 -9.86 -2.89
C ASP A 115 -8.25 -8.51 -3.33
N GLU A 116 -6.91 -8.43 -3.36
CA GLU A 116 -6.17 -7.25 -3.80
C GLU A 116 -6.20 -7.11 -5.34
N ILE A 117 -5.86 -5.93 -5.84
CA ILE A 117 -5.80 -5.64 -7.28
C ILE A 117 -4.45 -6.13 -7.82
N LYS A 118 -4.49 -6.99 -8.82
CA LYS A 118 -3.31 -7.67 -9.36
C LYS A 118 -2.93 -7.12 -10.72
N LEU A 119 -1.63 -6.94 -10.93
CA LEU A 119 -1.05 -6.57 -12.22
C LEU A 119 -0.01 -7.62 -12.65
N THR A 120 -0.08 -8.03 -13.91
CA THR A 120 0.89 -8.97 -14.51
C THR A 120 2.15 -8.25 -15.02
N ARG A 121 2.07 -6.94 -15.22
CA ARG A 121 3.03 -6.06 -15.89
C ARG A 121 3.05 -6.24 -17.42
N ASN A 122 2.07 -6.93 -17.96
CA ASN A 122 1.75 -6.91 -19.38
C ASN A 122 0.51 -6.01 -19.57
N TRP A 123 0.70 -4.85 -20.18
CA TRP A 123 -0.33 -3.80 -20.24
C TRP A 123 -1.57 -4.19 -21.06
N GLU A 124 -1.42 -5.02 -22.08
CA GLU A 124 -2.57 -5.50 -22.87
C GLU A 124 -3.50 -6.39 -22.04
N GLN A 125 -2.90 -7.21 -21.16
CA GLN A 125 -3.63 -8.06 -20.22
C GLN A 125 -4.13 -7.26 -19.00
N ASP A 126 -3.30 -6.34 -18.50
CA ASP A 126 -3.57 -5.61 -17.27
C ASP A 126 -4.79 -4.68 -17.43
N GLU A 127 -5.03 -4.09 -18.60
CA GLU A 127 -6.18 -3.22 -18.83
C GLU A 127 -7.51 -3.99 -18.66
N LYS A 128 -7.64 -5.13 -19.31
CA LYS A 128 -8.82 -6.02 -19.19
C LYS A 128 -8.96 -6.58 -17.76
N LEU A 129 -7.83 -6.92 -17.15
CA LEU A 129 -7.81 -7.45 -15.79
C LEU A 129 -8.25 -6.38 -14.78
N LEU A 130 -7.76 -5.15 -14.91
CA LEU A 130 -8.18 -4.01 -14.09
C LEU A 130 -9.66 -3.73 -14.24
N GLU A 131 -10.18 -3.70 -15.45
CA GLU A 131 -11.62 -3.50 -15.69
C GLU A 131 -12.46 -4.54 -14.93
N THR A 132 -12.10 -5.81 -15.03
CA THR A 132 -12.80 -6.90 -14.34
C THR A 132 -12.68 -6.79 -12.83
N GLN A 133 -11.51 -6.42 -12.31
CA GLN A 133 -11.28 -6.32 -10.87
C GLN A 133 -11.97 -5.09 -10.25
N LEU A 134 -11.94 -3.95 -10.94
CA LEU A 134 -12.52 -2.71 -10.44
C LEU A 134 -14.06 -2.71 -10.46
N LYS A 135 -14.69 -3.42 -11.40
CA LYS A 135 -16.16 -3.62 -11.42
C LYS A 135 -16.72 -4.25 -10.13
N ARG A 136 -15.87 -4.96 -9.37
CA ARG A 136 -16.28 -5.61 -8.10
C ARG A 136 -16.15 -4.66 -6.89
N ILE A 137 -15.50 -3.51 -7.06
CA ILE A 137 -15.18 -2.58 -5.97
C ILE A 137 -16.09 -1.35 -6.11
N ASN A 138 -17.11 -1.27 -5.25
CA ASN A 138 -18.05 -0.14 -5.27
C ASN A 138 -17.72 0.92 -4.22
N LYS A 139 -16.90 0.58 -3.23
CA LYS A 139 -16.47 1.47 -2.14
C LYS A 139 -15.12 1.04 -1.57
N GLY A 140 -14.45 1.96 -0.89
CA GLY A 140 -13.18 1.72 -0.21
C GLY A 140 -12.07 2.59 -0.75
N THR A 141 -10.83 2.23 -0.45
CA THR A 141 -9.65 2.98 -0.90
C THR A 141 -8.70 2.05 -1.64
N ILE A 142 -8.38 2.39 -2.87
CA ILE A 142 -7.38 1.69 -3.68
C ILE A 142 -6.05 2.41 -3.52
N ILE A 143 -5.02 1.67 -3.14
CA ILE A 143 -3.68 2.18 -2.92
C ILE A 143 -2.78 1.77 -4.08
N ILE A 144 -2.15 2.76 -4.71
CA ILE A 144 -1.20 2.55 -5.80
C ILE A 144 0.14 3.19 -5.48
N TYR A 145 1.22 2.47 -5.82
CA TYR A 145 2.58 2.99 -5.86
C TYR A 145 2.98 3.23 -7.32
N PRO A 146 2.84 4.44 -7.87
CA PRO A 146 3.07 4.69 -9.30
C PRO A 146 4.52 4.49 -9.72
N GLU A 147 5.46 4.51 -8.79
CA GLU A 147 6.87 4.13 -9.04
C GLU A 147 7.01 2.68 -9.54
N GLY A 148 6.05 1.79 -9.20
CA GLY A 148 6.01 0.38 -9.59
C GLY A 148 7.10 -0.49 -8.97
N THR A 149 7.96 0.08 -8.11
CA THR A 149 9.00 -0.62 -7.37
C THR A 149 9.47 0.22 -6.20
N ARG A 150 10.06 -0.41 -5.18
CA ARG A 150 10.66 0.28 -4.04
C ARG A 150 11.86 1.11 -4.46
N TYR A 151 12.00 2.29 -3.82
CA TYR A 151 13.16 3.16 -3.97
C TYR A 151 14.46 2.43 -3.64
N ASN A 152 15.49 2.65 -4.42
CA ASN A 152 16.90 2.49 -4.06
C ASN A 152 17.75 3.42 -4.96
N ASN A 153 18.99 3.68 -4.54
CA ASN A 153 19.88 4.64 -5.21
C ASN A 153 20.18 4.26 -6.66
N GLU A 154 20.34 2.98 -6.98
CA GLU A 154 20.60 2.51 -8.35
C GLU A 154 19.41 2.79 -9.27
N LYS A 155 18.20 2.47 -8.83
CA LYS A 155 16.96 2.74 -9.59
C LYS A 155 16.71 4.24 -9.70
N HIS A 156 16.98 4.99 -8.64
CA HIS A 156 16.86 6.44 -8.67
C HIS A 156 17.77 7.04 -9.71
N LYS A 157 19.05 6.67 -9.76
CA LYS A 157 19.98 7.12 -10.79
C LYS A 157 19.47 6.80 -12.20
N LYS A 158 19.03 5.56 -12.44
CA LYS A 158 18.48 5.15 -13.74
C LYS A 158 17.26 5.98 -14.16
N THR A 159 16.34 6.23 -13.23
CA THR A 159 15.15 7.06 -13.54
C THR A 159 15.49 8.54 -13.68
N PHE A 160 16.44 9.04 -12.92
CA PHE A 160 16.96 10.40 -13.04
C PHE A 160 17.58 10.61 -14.44
N ASP A 161 18.50 9.75 -14.85
CA ASP A 161 19.15 9.82 -16.16
C ASP A 161 18.12 9.76 -17.30
N PHE A 162 17.13 8.86 -17.18
CA PHE A 162 16.03 8.76 -18.14
C PHE A 162 15.22 10.06 -18.23
N CYS A 163 14.81 10.63 -17.09
CA CYS A 163 14.05 11.88 -17.05
C CYS A 163 14.86 13.04 -17.64
N TYR A 164 16.14 13.13 -17.28
CA TYR A 164 17.04 14.17 -17.81
C TYR A 164 17.16 14.09 -19.33
N GLN A 165 17.45 12.92 -19.89
CA GLN A 165 17.59 12.70 -21.33
C GLN A 165 16.30 12.98 -22.10
N ASN A 166 15.14 12.71 -21.51
CA ASN A 166 13.83 12.88 -22.14
C ASN A 166 13.14 14.20 -21.78
N LYS A 167 13.83 15.13 -21.10
CA LYS A 167 13.29 16.43 -20.66
C LYS A 167 12.00 16.31 -19.85
N LEU A 168 11.91 15.27 -19.04
CA LEU A 168 10.80 15.03 -18.11
C LEU A 168 11.09 15.66 -16.74
N PRO A 169 10.06 15.86 -15.89
CA PRO A 169 10.26 16.34 -14.51
C PRO A 169 11.26 15.48 -13.75
N ILE A 170 12.16 16.12 -13.00
CA ILE A 170 13.18 15.47 -12.19
C ILE A 170 12.65 15.27 -10.78
N TYR A 171 12.76 14.05 -10.27
CA TYR A 171 12.36 13.64 -8.92
C TYR A 171 13.61 13.36 -8.09
N ASN A 172 13.90 14.20 -7.10
CA ASN A 172 15.13 14.10 -6.30
C ASN A 172 15.07 13.04 -5.21
N TYR A 173 13.87 12.73 -4.69
CA TYR A 173 13.69 11.88 -3.50
C TYR A 173 12.78 10.67 -3.73
N THR A 174 12.19 10.55 -4.91
CA THR A 174 11.34 9.45 -5.33
C THR A 174 11.75 8.95 -6.71
N LEU A 175 11.28 7.78 -7.12
CA LEU A 175 11.44 7.36 -8.50
C LEU A 175 10.40 8.07 -9.37
N ALA A 176 10.69 8.24 -10.67
CA ALA A 176 9.74 8.81 -11.61
C ALA A 176 8.46 7.93 -11.66
N PRO A 177 7.27 8.53 -11.54
CA PRO A 177 6.02 7.81 -11.53
C PRO A 177 5.67 7.28 -12.92
N LYS A 178 5.07 6.10 -12.97
CA LYS A 178 4.49 5.47 -14.15
C LYS A 178 2.99 5.72 -14.15
N ALA A 179 2.54 6.75 -14.85
CA ALA A 179 1.16 7.22 -14.78
C ALA A 179 0.11 6.27 -15.38
N ARG A 180 0.52 5.32 -16.26
CA ARG A 180 -0.43 4.49 -17.05
C ARG A 180 -1.41 3.70 -16.17
N GLY A 181 -0.92 3.02 -15.15
CA GLY A 181 -1.79 2.22 -14.26
C GLY A 181 -2.80 3.08 -13.52
N PHE A 182 -2.37 4.23 -13.01
CA PHE A 182 -3.26 5.21 -12.39
C PHE A 182 -4.31 5.73 -13.38
N HIS A 183 -3.88 6.12 -14.58
CA HIS A 183 -4.79 6.66 -15.60
C HIS A 183 -5.89 5.68 -16.00
N ILE A 184 -5.55 4.40 -16.19
CA ILE A 184 -6.52 3.35 -16.51
C ILE A 184 -7.54 3.17 -15.37
N MET A 185 -7.07 3.09 -14.12
CA MET A 185 -7.97 2.95 -12.96
C MET A 185 -8.87 4.18 -12.80
N TYR A 186 -8.31 5.39 -12.93
CA TYR A 186 -9.07 6.63 -12.90
C TYR A 186 -10.19 6.62 -13.93
N LYS A 187 -9.87 6.29 -15.20
CA LYS A 187 -10.82 6.23 -16.31
C LYS A 187 -11.96 5.26 -16.00
N ILE A 188 -11.63 4.03 -15.63
CA ILE A 188 -12.62 2.97 -15.35
C ILE A 188 -13.54 3.39 -14.19
N LEU A 189 -12.99 3.90 -13.09
CA LEU A 189 -13.79 4.30 -11.92
C LEU A 189 -14.68 5.51 -12.24
N LYS A 190 -14.22 6.43 -13.06
CA LYS A 190 -14.98 7.60 -13.51
C LYS A 190 -16.13 7.18 -14.42
N GLU A 191 -15.89 6.34 -15.41
CA GLU A 191 -16.88 5.82 -16.34
C GLU A 191 -17.96 5.02 -15.62
N ASN A 192 -17.59 4.25 -14.59
CA ASN A 192 -18.51 3.50 -13.75
C ASN A 192 -19.23 4.35 -12.69
N ASN A 193 -18.95 5.65 -12.61
CA ASN A 193 -19.48 6.58 -11.58
C ASN A 193 -19.19 6.14 -10.13
N THR A 194 -18.12 5.36 -9.94
CA THR A 194 -17.69 4.86 -8.62
C THR A 194 -16.50 5.62 -8.04
N LEU A 195 -15.86 6.51 -8.80
CA LEU A 195 -14.74 7.32 -8.34
C LEU A 195 -15.17 8.26 -7.21
N GLY A 196 -14.46 8.19 -6.09
CA GLY A 196 -14.52 9.13 -4.97
C GLY A 196 -13.42 10.18 -5.08
N ASN A 197 -12.75 10.45 -3.97
CA ASN A 197 -11.64 11.40 -3.91
C ASN A 197 -10.32 10.75 -4.30
N ILE A 198 -9.39 11.58 -4.73
CA ILE A 198 -8.01 11.17 -5.04
C ILE A 198 -7.09 11.86 -4.05
N TYR A 199 -6.20 11.09 -3.44
CA TYR A 199 -5.24 11.57 -2.46
C TYR A 199 -3.82 11.28 -2.90
N ASP A 200 -2.94 12.28 -2.75
CA ASP A 200 -1.49 12.09 -2.73
C ASP A 200 -1.04 11.92 -1.28
N LEU A 201 -0.39 10.81 -1.00
CA LEU A 201 0.16 10.48 0.30
C LEU A 201 1.67 10.36 0.18
N THR A 202 2.38 11.28 0.79
CA THR A 202 3.84 11.26 0.85
C THR A 202 4.32 10.75 2.20
N LEU A 203 5.06 9.65 2.18
CA LEU A 203 5.77 9.11 3.34
C LEU A 203 7.20 9.64 3.38
N ILE A 204 7.61 10.17 4.52
CA ILE A 204 8.99 10.60 4.77
C ILE A 204 9.51 9.88 6.01
N MET A 205 10.53 9.07 5.81
CA MET A 205 11.24 8.36 6.87
C MET A 205 12.73 8.74 6.80
N PRO A 206 13.19 9.74 7.56
CA PRO A 206 14.55 10.29 7.43
C PRO A 206 15.66 9.26 7.56
N LYS A 207 15.48 8.24 8.39
CA LYS A 207 16.46 7.16 8.56
C LYS A 207 16.55 6.23 7.33
N PHE A 208 15.56 6.26 6.42
CA PHE A 208 15.51 5.39 5.25
C PHE A 208 16.11 6.01 3.98
N ILE A 209 16.31 7.33 3.95
CA ILE A 209 16.73 8.05 2.74
C ILE A 209 18.09 7.57 2.21
N ASN A 210 18.94 6.94 3.03
CA ASN A 210 20.30 6.53 2.63
C ASN A 210 20.67 5.08 2.99
N ARG A 211 19.72 4.21 3.33
CA ARG A 211 20.06 2.85 3.78
C ARG A 211 19.16 1.80 3.12
N ASN A 212 19.75 0.73 2.63
CA ASN A 212 19.06 -0.54 2.41
C ASN A 212 18.66 -1.08 3.79
N ILE A 213 17.52 -0.64 4.32
CA ILE A 213 17.09 -1.07 5.64
C ILE A 213 16.49 -2.47 5.50
N ASN A 214 17.17 -3.41 6.09
CA ASN A 214 16.62 -4.73 6.39
C ASN A 214 15.45 -4.52 7.39
N PRO A 215 14.20 -4.88 7.05
CA PRO A 215 13.05 -4.76 7.96
C PRO A 215 13.23 -5.56 9.26
N PHE A 216 14.18 -6.50 9.28
CA PHE A 216 14.58 -7.26 10.46
C PHE A 216 15.71 -6.59 11.27
N ASN A 217 16.22 -5.43 10.83
CA ASN A 217 17.12 -4.66 11.67
C ASN A 217 16.31 -3.96 12.77
N PHE A 218 16.54 -4.37 14.01
CA PHE A 218 15.79 -3.95 15.21
C PHE A 218 16.18 -2.57 15.76
N GLU A 219 16.92 -1.76 15.03
CA GLU A 219 17.08 -0.34 15.36
C GLU A 219 15.75 0.42 15.20
N SER A 220 15.55 1.48 15.98
CA SER A 220 14.37 2.33 15.84
C SER A 220 14.25 2.86 14.41
N PHE A 221 13.06 2.77 13.81
CA PHE A 221 12.79 3.37 12.50
C PHE A 221 12.74 4.91 12.56
N GLY A 222 12.87 5.49 13.76
CA GLY A 222 12.83 6.94 13.96
C GLY A 222 11.44 7.51 13.78
N ASN A 223 11.39 8.78 13.42
CA ASN A 223 10.15 9.48 13.15
C ASN A 223 9.67 9.15 11.74
N ILE A 224 8.35 9.09 11.58
CA ILE A 224 7.71 9.08 10.27
C ILE A 224 6.82 10.31 10.14
N HIS A 225 6.94 10.99 9.01
CA HIS A 225 6.09 12.09 8.63
C HIS A 225 5.25 11.67 7.43
N ILE A 226 3.97 11.96 7.51
CA ILE A 226 2.95 11.58 6.53
C ILE A 226 2.24 12.85 6.12
N PHE A 227 2.25 13.14 4.84
CA PHE A 227 1.51 14.26 4.25
C PHE A 227 0.45 13.70 3.32
N ILE A 228 -0.78 14.21 3.45
CA ILE A 228 -1.93 13.76 2.68
C ILE A 228 -2.60 15.00 2.08
N GLU A 229 -2.70 15.03 0.77
CA GLU A 229 -3.36 16.10 0.03
C GLU A 229 -4.46 15.54 -0.87
N GLU A 230 -5.63 16.17 -0.85
CA GLU A 230 -6.72 15.85 -1.78
C GLU A 230 -6.44 16.52 -3.13
N MET A 231 -6.31 15.71 -4.18
CA MET A 231 -6.06 16.18 -5.53
C MET A 231 -7.37 16.60 -6.20
N LYS A 232 -7.40 17.80 -6.77
CA LYS A 232 -8.49 18.28 -7.64
C LYS A 232 -8.08 18.01 -9.09
N LEU A 233 -8.76 17.09 -9.76
CA LEU A 233 -8.56 16.76 -11.18
C LEU A 233 -9.77 17.18 -12.02
#